data_336daca47deb3131f25c09dd5c2646c5
#
_entry.id   336daca47deb3131f25c09dd5c2646c5
#
_cell.length_a   1.000
_cell.length_b   1.000
_cell.length_c   1.000
_cell.angle_alpha   90.00
_cell.angle_beta   90.00
_cell.angle_gamma   90.00
#
_symmetry.space_group_name_H-M   'P 1'
#
loop_
_entity.id
_entity.type
_entity.pdbx_description
1 polymer ?
#
loop_
_entity_poly.entity_id
_entity_poly.type
_entity_poly.pdbx_seq_one_letter_code
_entity_poly.pdbx_strand_id
1 'polypeptide(L)'
;LKYNVLGETMITVFINGKATSVHKDTKVMHACTKAGYPIPHLCYHEDLPAFGNCGVCVVEINGKVLRSCTTPCEEGMEITTTGKKLLDLRRGALELILSNHPNNCPECIKNGRCELQDLSQELAIRHMNLVKLERPYKGRDESSPAITLDQSYCVQCGRCVYVCNEIQDVHALENSERGFDTFVGPTFHRPLDETECVKCGQCSSHCPVAAIYEADDSDALWAALDNKDMVLVAQEAPAVRVALGEEFGMRPGTNVKGKMYTALRELGFQYVFDTNFGADLTIMEEASEFVHIFTQQPERFPLITTCCPSWVDYLEKFHSDLIPHFSSSKSPHQMVGTIVKTYWAEKMKIDPKKIFLVSVMPCTAKKXXXXWKICMHPAIRMWISPSPPASLAAC
;
A
#
# COMPACT_ATOMS: atom_id res chain seq x y z
N LEU A 1 13.02 -15.21 -17.28
CA LEU A 1 14.15 -16.16 -17.18
C LEU A 1 13.67 -17.38 -16.40
N LYS A 2 13.31 -18.46 -17.13
CA LYS A 2 13.00 -19.75 -16.52
C LYS A 2 14.33 -20.42 -16.17
N TYR A 3 14.69 -20.37 -14.90
CA TYR A 3 15.76 -21.24 -14.42
C TYR A 3 15.15 -22.62 -14.22
N ASN A 4 15.50 -23.55 -15.07
CA ASN A 4 15.28 -24.97 -14.83
C ASN A 4 16.28 -25.38 -13.75
N VAL A 5 15.84 -25.43 -12.52
CA VAL A 5 16.66 -26.00 -11.44
C VAL A 5 16.52 -27.51 -11.56
N LEU A 6 17.57 -28.15 -11.97
CA LEU A 6 17.69 -29.59 -12.00
C LEU A 6 17.52 -30.14 -10.57
N GLY A 7 16.53 -31.01 -10.36
CA GLY A 7 16.42 -31.80 -9.13
C GLY A 7 15.24 -31.50 -8.21
N GLU A 8 14.19 -30.80 -8.70
CA GLU A 8 13.00 -30.58 -7.87
C GLU A 8 12.21 -31.86 -7.66
N THR A 9 12.17 -32.33 -6.41
CA THR A 9 11.46 -33.53 -6.03
C THR A 9 9.96 -33.28 -5.98
N MET A 10 9.21 -33.98 -6.81
CA MET A 10 7.75 -33.97 -6.78
C MET A 10 7.26 -35.00 -5.78
N ILE A 11 6.22 -34.62 -5.03
CA ILE A 11 5.55 -35.50 -4.06
C ILE A 11 4.06 -35.52 -4.34
N THR A 12 3.38 -36.57 -3.89
CA THR A 12 1.93 -36.70 -4.03
C THR A 12 1.28 -36.59 -2.66
N VAL A 13 0.28 -35.66 -2.56
CA VAL A 13 -0.58 -35.51 -1.38
C VAL A 13 -2.03 -35.81 -1.78
N PHE A 14 -2.86 -36.19 -0.83
CA PHE A 14 -4.27 -36.51 -1.07
C PHE A 14 -5.13 -35.44 -0.40
N ILE A 15 -5.78 -34.62 -1.20
CA ILE A 15 -6.61 -33.51 -0.70
C ILE A 15 -8.09 -33.85 -0.92
N ASN A 16 -8.82 -34.08 0.15
CA ASN A 16 -10.21 -34.57 0.12
C ASN A 16 -10.33 -35.82 -0.76
N GLY A 17 -9.32 -36.71 -0.68
CA GLY A 17 -9.28 -37.94 -1.47
C GLY A 17 -8.72 -37.76 -2.90
N LYS A 18 -8.45 -36.52 -3.36
CA LYS A 18 -7.92 -36.25 -4.70
C LYS A 18 -6.39 -36.22 -4.67
N ALA A 19 -5.74 -37.12 -5.41
CA ALA A 19 -4.27 -37.09 -5.54
C ALA A 19 -3.82 -35.82 -6.25
N THR A 20 -2.87 -35.11 -5.66
CA THR A 20 -2.36 -33.83 -6.16
C THR A 20 -0.83 -33.86 -6.08
N SER A 21 -0.16 -33.69 -7.22
CA SER A 21 1.29 -33.63 -7.28
C SER A 21 1.78 -32.20 -7.06
N VAL A 22 2.70 -32.01 -6.11
CA VAL A 22 3.29 -30.71 -5.76
C VAL A 22 4.79 -30.85 -5.52
N HIS A 23 5.50 -29.72 -5.48
CA HIS A 23 6.92 -29.74 -5.09
C HIS A 23 7.03 -30.02 -3.59
N LYS A 24 8.08 -30.70 -3.18
CA LYS A 24 8.32 -31.15 -1.80
C LYS A 24 8.16 -30.02 -0.76
N ASP A 25 8.63 -28.80 -1.08
CA ASP A 25 8.61 -27.70 -0.11
C ASP A 25 7.31 -26.85 -0.16
N THR A 26 6.33 -27.27 -0.99
CA THR A 26 5.06 -26.57 -1.11
C THR A 26 4.33 -26.59 0.23
N LYS A 27 3.79 -25.44 0.64
CA LYS A 27 2.91 -25.39 1.83
C LYS A 27 1.55 -26.01 1.51
N VAL A 28 0.95 -26.64 2.51
CA VAL A 28 -0.36 -27.32 2.38
C VAL A 28 -1.41 -26.35 1.81
N MET A 29 -1.39 -25.08 2.21
CA MET A 29 -2.33 -24.06 1.69
C MET A 29 -2.25 -23.98 0.15
N HIS A 30 -1.02 -23.90 -0.41
CA HIS A 30 -0.83 -23.80 -1.86
C HIS A 30 -1.25 -25.08 -2.57
N ALA A 31 -0.96 -26.24 -1.95
CA ALA A 31 -1.38 -27.54 -2.50
C ALA A 31 -2.92 -27.59 -2.58
N CYS A 32 -3.61 -27.13 -1.53
CA CYS A 32 -5.08 -27.09 -1.50
C CYS A 32 -5.63 -26.17 -2.59
N THR A 33 -5.06 -24.97 -2.76
CA THR A 33 -5.46 -24.03 -3.83
C THR A 33 -5.27 -24.66 -5.20
N LYS A 34 -4.12 -25.33 -5.44
CA LYS A 34 -3.83 -26.01 -6.70
C LYS A 34 -4.85 -27.12 -7.00
N ALA A 35 -5.31 -27.81 -5.95
CA ALA A 35 -6.31 -28.88 -6.08
C ALA A 35 -7.73 -28.36 -6.30
N GLY A 36 -7.95 -27.05 -6.15
CA GLY A 36 -9.26 -26.40 -6.29
C GLY A 36 -10.01 -26.23 -4.95
N TYR A 37 -9.30 -26.32 -3.83
CA TYR A 37 -9.88 -26.16 -2.50
C TYR A 37 -9.18 -25.00 -1.75
N PRO A 38 -9.45 -23.74 -2.11
CA PRO A 38 -8.83 -22.60 -1.41
C PRO A 38 -9.20 -22.61 0.08
N ILE A 39 -8.24 -22.25 0.91
CA ILE A 39 -8.39 -22.30 2.38
C ILE A 39 -8.58 -20.87 2.90
N PRO A 40 -9.66 -20.61 3.68
CA PRO A 40 -9.87 -19.29 4.29
C PRO A 40 -8.67 -18.88 5.15
N HIS A 41 -8.25 -17.63 5.07
CA HIS A 41 -7.09 -17.12 5.83
C HIS A 41 -7.20 -15.60 6.00
N LEU A 42 -6.41 -15.03 6.94
CA LEU A 42 -6.37 -13.57 7.17
C LEU A 42 -4.95 -13.04 7.26
N CYS A 43 -4.04 -13.72 7.98
CA CYS A 43 -2.67 -13.21 8.13
C CYS A 43 -1.74 -13.60 6.97
N TYR A 44 -2.08 -14.61 6.19
CA TYR A 44 -1.29 -15.03 5.03
C TYR A 44 -1.45 -14.02 3.88
N HIS A 45 -0.35 -13.77 3.18
CA HIS A 45 -0.31 -12.98 1.94
C HIS A 45 0.70 -13.64 1.01
N GLU A 46 0.41 -13.69 -0.29
CA GLU A 46 1.25 -14.44 -1.24
C GLU A 46 2.67 -13.88 -1.38
N ASP A 47 2.83 -12.57 -1.17
CA ASP A 47 4.14 -11.89 -1.27
C ASP A 47 4.96 -11.96 0.01
N LEU A 48 4.40 -12.54 1.10
CA LEU A 48 5.02 -12.54 2.42
C LEU A 48 5.14 -13.97 2.96
N PRO A 49 6.09 -14.24 3.87
CA PRO A 49 6.13 -15.54 4.51
C PRO A 49 4.91 -15.75 5.39
N ALA A 50 4.59 -17.01 5.64
CA ALA A 50 3.43 -17.36 6.45
C ALA A 50 3.74 -17.16 7.94
N PHE A 51 2.97 -16.31 8.61
CA PHE A 51 3.16 -15.99 10.04
C PHE A 51 2.43 -16.97 10.97
N GLY A 52 1.31 -17.54 10.51
CA GLY A 52 0.52 -18.46 11.32
C GLY A 52 -0.24 -17.79 12.46
N ASN A 53 -0.44 -16.47 12.42
CA ASN A 53 -0.98 -15.70 13.56
C ASN A 53 -2.49 -15.88 13.75
N CYS A 54 -3.29 -15.83 12.69
CA CYS A 54 -4.76 -15.73 12.80
C CYS A 54 -5.48 -17.03 13.16
N GLY A 55 -4.88 -18.18 12.89
CA GLY A 55 -5.48 -19.49 13.19
C GLY A 55 -6.63 -19.92 12.29
N VAL A 56 -7.02 -19.12 11.30
CA VAL A 56 -8.19 -19.39 10.46
C VAL A 56 -7.93 -20.50 9.43
N CYS A 57 -6.69 -20.64 8.96
CA CYS A 57 -6.34 -21.55 7.85
C CYS A 57 -6.20 -23.02 8.24
N VAL A 58 -6.86 -23.47 9.31
CA VAL A 58 -6.73 -24.85 9.82
C VAL A 58 -7.32 -25.87 8.85
N VAL A 59 -6.62 -27.00 8.71
CA VAL A 59 -7.03 -28.19 7.97
C VAL A 59 -6.70 -29.42 8.82
N GLU A 60 -7.29 -30.56 8.50
CA GLU A 60 -6.92 -31.81 9.17
C GLU A 60 -5.92 -32.54 8.28
N ILE A 61 -4.78 -32.91 8.85
CA ILE A 61 -3.68 -33.61 8.17
C ILE A 61 -3.39 -34.89 8.96
N ASN A 62 -3.61 -36.04 8.34
CA ASN A 62 -3.39 -37.35 8.98
C ASN A 62 -4.07 -37.40 10.36
N GLY A 63 -5.30 -36.88 10.47
CA GLY A 63 -6.10 -36.88 11.71
C GLY A 63 -5.77 -35.76 12.70
N LYS A 64 -4.77 -34.91 12.43
CA LYS A 64 -4.39 -33.78 13.30
C LYS A 64 -4.77 -32.44 12.66
N VAL A 65 -5.24 -31.49 13.46
CA VAL A 65 -5.58 -30.15 12.98
C VAL A 65 -4.34 -29.27 13.01
N LEU A 66 -3.94 -28.76 11.84
CA LEU A 66 -2.73 -27.95 11.67
C LEU A 66 -3.04 -26.72 10.80
N ARG A 67 -2.18 -25.69 10.89
CA ARG A 67 -2.29 -24.48 10.05
C ARG A 67 -1.70 -24.75 8.67
N SER A 68 -2.53 -24.68 7.63
CA SER A 68 -2.10 -25.00 6.26
C SER A 68 -1.04 -24.02 5.72
N CYS A 69 -1.05 -22.75 6.17
CA CYS A 69 -0.11 -21.74 5.67
C CYS A 69 1.34 -22.00 6.10
N THR A 70 1.54 -22.65 7.26
CA THR A 70 2.89 -22.88 7.79
C THR A 70 3.39 -24.33 7.60
N THR A 71 2.47 -25.28 7.34
CA THR A 71 2.81 -26.71 7.25
C THR A 71 3.31 -27.06 5.85
N PRO A 72 4.54 -27.58 5.72
CA PRO A 72 5.01 -28.09 4.41
C PRO A 72 4.34 -29.42 4.06
N CYS A 73 4.23 -29.70 2.78
CA CYS A 73 3.70 -30.98 2.28
C CYS A 73 4.76 -32.08 2.45
N GLU A 74 4.29 -33.31 2.74
CA GLU A 74 5.10 -34.53 2.78
C GLU A 74 4.42 -35.60 1.95
N GLU A 75 5.21 -36.53 1.41
CA GLU A 75 4.71 -37.61 0.56
C GLU A 75 3.62 -38.40 1.29
N GLY A 76 2.51 -38.64 0.61
CA GLY A 76 1.40 -39.42 1.12
C GLY A 76 0.50 -38.74 2.14
N MET A 77 0.70 -37.43 2.42
CA MET A 77 -0.18 -36.68 3.35
C MET A 77 -1.64 -36.78 2.94
N GLU A 78 -2.52 -37.09 3.90
CA GLU A 78 -3.97 -37.06 3.72
C GLU A 78 -4.50 -35.75 4.35
N ILE A 79 -5.06 -34.89 3.52
CA ILE A 79 -5.50 -33.54 3.91
C ILE A 79 -7.01 -33.41 3.71
N THR A 80 -7.73 -33.11 4.79
CA THR A 80 -9.16 -32.81 4.76
C THR A 80 -9.34 -31.30 4.98
N THR A 81 -10.01 -30.64 4.05
CA THR A 81 -10.19 -29.18 4.07
C THR A 81 -11.55 -28.73 4.59
N THR A 82 -12.51 -29.65 4.69
CA THR A 82 -13.91 -29.33 5.05
C THR A 82 -14.37 -30.19 6.20
N GLY A 83 -15.55 -29.87 6.75
CA GLY A 83 -16.18 -30.60 7.84
C GLY A 83 -16.56 -29.69 8.99
N LYS A 84 -17.56 -30.14 9.78
CA LYS A 84 -18.11 -29.35 10.89
C LYS A 84 -17.02 -28.92 11.88
N LYS A 85 -16.14 -29.85 12.26
CA LYS A 85 -15.04 -29.58 13.21
C LYS A 85 -14.14 -28.41 12.72
N LEU A 86 -13.73 -28.45 11.45
CA LEU A 86 -12.87 -27.39 10.87
C LEU A 86 -13.61 -26.07 10.77
N LEU A 87 -14.88 -26.10 10.37
CA LEU A 87 -15.71 -24.90 10.28
C LEU A 87 -15.87 -24.23 11.66
N ASP A 88 -16.16 -25.04 12.70
CA ASP A 88 -16.30 -24.53 14.07
C ASP A 88 -15.00 -23.89 14.58
N LEU A 89 -13.84 -24.53 14.28
CA LEU A 89 -12.53 -23.99 14.67
C LEU A 89 -12.21 -22.66 13.95
N ARG A 90 -12.50 -22.60 12.65
CA ARG A 90 -12.30 -21.37 11.85
C ARG A 90 -13.19 -20.23 12.36
N ARG A 91 -14.46 -20.55 12.64
CA ARG A 91 -15.41 -19.57 13.21
C ARG A 91 -14.92 -19.08 14.57
N GLY A 92 -14.52 -19.98 15.45
CA GLY A 92 -14.00 -19.62 16.77
C GLY A 92 -12.77 -18.70 16.68
N ALA A 93 -11.83 -19.03 15.78
CA ALA A 93 -10.64 -18.18 15.55
C ALA A 93 -11.05 -16.79 15.06
N LEU A 94 -12.00 -16.73 14.13
CA LEU A 94 -12.46 -15.45 13.58
C LEU A 94 -13.26 -14.65 14.61
N GLU A 95 -14.09 -15.31 15.43
CA GLU A 95 -14.84 -14.64 16.52
C GLU A 95 -13.89 -14.03 17.55
N LEU A 96 -12.77 -14.69 17.84
CA LEU A 96 -11.74 -14.14 18.74
C LEU A 96 -11.17 -12.82 18.17
N ILE A 97 -10.92 -12.76 16.87
CA ILE A 97 -10.44 -11.54 16.21
C ILE A 97 -11.53 -10.45 16.27
N LEU A 98 -12.77 -10.82 15.93
CA LEU A 98 -13.90 -9.89 15.91
C LEU A 98 -14.26 -9.36 17.30
N SER A 99 -13.99 -10.13 18.36
CA SER A 99 -14.30 -9.69 19.75
C SER A 99 -13.48 -8.47 20.17
N ASN A 100 -12.34 -8.24 19.51
CA ASN A 100 -11.47 -7.09 19.78
C ASN A 100 -11.53 -6.02 18.68
N HIS A 101 -12.39 -6.22 17.67
CA HIS A 101 -12.50 -5.33 16.53
C HIS A 101 -13.74 -4.42 16.69
N PRO A 102 -13.71 -3.15 16.23
CA PRO A 102 -14.88 -2.25 16.40
C PRO A 102 -16.15 -2.74 15.75
N ASN A 103 -16.07 -3.44 14.61
CA ASN A 103 -17.22 -4.03 13.88
C ASN A 103 -18.24 -2.98 13.41
N ASN A 104 -17.80 -1.72 13.23
CA ASN A 104 -18.62 -0.61 12.71
C ASN A 104 -18.46 -0.47 11.20
N CYS A 105 -18.64 -1.57 10.47
CA CYS A 105 -18.36 -1.64 9.02
C CYS A 105 -18.99 -0.50 8.20
N PRO A 106 -20.24 -0.06 8.44
CA PRO A 106 -20.81 1.01 7.61
C PRO A 106 -20.04 2.35 7.68
N GLU A 107 -19.31 2.59 8.78
CA GLU A 107 -18.52 3.81 8.96
C GLU A 107 -17.05 3.64 8.61
N CYS A 108 -16.65 2.40 8.32
CA CYS A 108 -15.24 2.05 8.16
C CYS A 108 -14.73 2.39 6.75
N ILE A 109 -13.55 2.99 6.67
CA ILE A 109 -12.92 3.37 5.40
C ILE A 109 -12.66 2.16 4.47
N LYS A 110 -12.57 0.95 5.04
CA LYS A 110 -12.35 -0.29 4.25
C LYS A 110 -13.66 -1.03 3.94
N ASN A 111 -14.84 -0.44 4.24
CA ASN A 111 -16.11 -1.12 3.99
C ASN A 111 -16.23 -1.57 2.52
N GLY A 112 -16.56 -2.82 2.30
CA GLY A 112 -16.67 -3.42 0.96
C GLY A 112 -15.33 -3.80 0.32
N ARG A 113 -14.21 -3.56 1.03
CA ARG A 113 -12.84 -3.89 0.54
C ARG A 113 -12.00 -4.45 1.70
N CYS A 114 -12.61 -5.18 2.61
CA CYS A 114 -11.98 -5.60 3.86
C CYS A 114 -11.92 -7.12 3.94
N GLU A 115 -10.70 -7.70 3.98
CA GLU A 115 -10.50 -9.15 4.04
C GLU A 115 -11.21 -9.77 5.27
N LEU A 116 -11.26 -9.04 6.41
CA LEU A 116 -11.96 -9.52 7.61
C LEU A 116 -13.47 -9.59 7.38
N GLN A 117 -14.04 -8.58 6.69
CA GLN A 117 -15.46 -8.53 6.36
C GLN A 117 -15.83 -9.67 5.41
N ASP A 118 -15.03 -9.87 4.36
CA ASP A 118 -15.24 -10.93 3.37
C ASP A 118 -15.17 -12.30 4.04
N LEU A 119 -14.17 -12.51 4.89
CA LEU A 119 -13.98 -13.75 5.63
C LEU A 119 -15.15 -14.02 6.61
N SER A 120 -15.68 -12.96 7.23
CA SER A 120 -16.83 -13.08 8.12
C SER A 120 -18.08 -13.55 7.34
N GLN A 121 -18.24 -13.04 6.13
CA GLN A 121 -19.35 -13.47 5.25
C GLN A 121 -19.12 -14.92 4.78
N GLU A 122 -17.91 -15.26 4.34
CA GLU A 122 -17.56 -16.60 3.86
C GLU A 122 -17.82 -17.66 4.94
N LEU A 123 -17.42 -17.38 6.19
CA LEU A 123 -17.59 -18.31 7.31
C LEU A 123 -18.99 -18.19 7.96
N ALA A 124 -19.86 -17.32 7.41
CA ALA A 124 -21.24 -17.11 7.88
C ALA A 124 -21.31 -16.76 9.37
N ILE A 125 -20.47 -15.84 9.82
CA ILE A 125 -20.55 -15.30 11.18
C ILE A 125 -21.77 -14.36 11.22
N ARG A 126 -22.83 -14.74 11.94
CA ARG A 126 -24.08 -13.97 12.04
C ARG A 126 -24.29 -13.39 13.44
N HIS A 127 -23.72 -14.01 14.43
CA HIS A 127 -23.81 -13.60 15.83
C HIS A 127 -22.45 -13.78 16.50
N MET A 128 -22.15 -12.88 17.39
CA MET A 128 -20.93 -12.97 18.20
C MET A 128 -21.29 -13.71 19.49
N ASN A 129 -20.60 -14.81 19.71
CA ASN A 129 -20.80 -15.62 20.93
C ASN A 129 -19.84 -15.19 22.05
N LEU A 130 -18.80 -14.44 21.71
CA LEU A 130 -17.79 -13.98 22.65
C LEU A 130 -18.09 -12.56 23.12
N VAL A 131 -17.80 -12.31 24.38
CA VAL A 131 -17.93 -10.95 24.95
C VAL A 131 -16.89 -10.04 24.29
N LYS A 132 -17.34 -8.87 23.87
CA LYS A 132 -16.45 -7.87 23.32
C LYS A 132 -15.54 -7.33 24.43
N LEU A 133 -14.25 -7.35 24.20
CA LEU A 133 -13.25 -6.80 25.09
C LEU A 133 -12.64 -5.57 24.46
N GLU A 134 -12.48 -4.51 25.23
CA GLU A 134 -11.84 -3.29 24.76
C GLU A 134 -10.34 -3.37 25.01
N ARG A 135 -9.55 -3.20 23.97
CA ARG A 135 -8.10 -3.15 24.12
C ARG A 135 -7.72 -1.90 24.93
N PRO A 136 -6.67 -2.00 25.78
CA PRO A 136 -6.22 -0.84 26.54
C PRO A 136 -5.78 0.32 25.65
N TYR A 137 -5.16 0.03 24.52
CA TYR A 137 -4.62 1.05 23.62
C TYR A 137 -5.58 1.28 22.45
N LYS A 138 -6.10 2.50 22.39
CA LYS A 138 -6.92 2.97 21.27
C LYS A 138 -6.29 4.27 20.78
N GLY A 139 -5.30 4.13 19.92
CA GLY A 139 -4.63 5.29 19.35
C GLY A 139 -4.84 5.38 17.85
N ARG A 140 -5.08 6.58 17.38
CA ARG A 140 -5.04 6.91 15.96
C ARG A 140 -3.93 7.92 15.76
N ASP A 141 -2.95 7.55 14.96
CA ASP A 141 -1.79 8.39 14.66
C ASP A 141 -1.96 8.96 13.25
N GLU A 142 -2.12 10.28 13.17
CA GLU A 142 -2.24 11.05 11.94
C GLU A 142 -1.05 12.00 11.77
N SER A 143 0.05 11.74 12.47
CA SER A 143 1.25 12.57 12.39
C SER A 143 1.88 12.54 11.00
N SER A 144 1.83 11.40 10.33
CA SER A 144 2.41 11.26 8.99
C SER A 144 1.50 11.87 7.92
N PRO A 145 2.04 12.70 7.01
CA PRO A 145 1.22 13.21 5.90
C PRO A 145 0.79 12.15 4.91
N ALA A 146 1.38 10.96 4.97
CA ALA A 146 1.20 9.91 3.96
C ALA A 146 0.26 8.79 4.43
N ILE A 147 0.33 8.44 5.72
CA ILE A 147 -0.29 7.22 6.25
C ILE A 147 -0.92 7.52 7.61
N THR A 148 -2.12 7.00 7.84
CA THR A 148 -2.77 7.00 9.14
C THR A 148 -2.67 5.59 9.75
N LEU A 149 -2.30 5.50 11.03
CA LEU A 149 -2.34 4.26 11.82
C LEU A 149 -3.50 4.34 12.80
N ASP A 150 -4.45 3.40 12.70
CA ASP A 150 -5.56 3.31 13.65
C ASP A 150 -5.55 1.93 14.33
N GLN A 151 -5.01 1.91 15.53
CA GLN A 151 -4.81 0.67 16.29
C GLN A 151 -6.14 0.00 16.67
N SER A 152 -7.25 0.75 16.67
CA SER A 152 -8.57 0.17 16.99
C SER A 152 -8.95 -0.96 16.04
N TYR A 153 -8.51 -0.86 14.79
CA TYR A 153 -8.86 -1.83 13.75
C TYR A 153 -7.82 -2.93 13.58
N CYS A 154 -6.69 -2.88 14.32
CA CYS A 154 -5.59 -3.83 14.11
C CYS A 154 -5.97 -5.25 14.51
N VAL A 155 -5.75 -6.21 13.60
CA VAL A 155 -6.00 -7.65 13.82
C VAL A 155 -4.70 -8.42 14.12
N GLN A 156 -3.60 -7.71 14.32
CA GLN A 156 -2.30 -8.28 14.69
C GLN A 156 -1.82 -9.37 13.72
N CYS A 157 -2.06 -9.18 12.43
CA CYS A 157 -1.70 -10.19 11.41
C CYS A 157 -0.19 -10.26 11.16
N GLY A 158 0.57 -9.18 11.43
CA GLY A 158 2.03 -9.13 11.26
C GLY A 158 2.52 -8.67 9.89
N ARG A 159 1.63 -8.52 8.90
CA ARG A 159 2.05 -8.19 7.52
C ARG A 159 2.85 -6.88 7.44
N CYS A 160 2.33 -5.81 8.06
CA CYS A 160 2.94 -4.47 7.98
C CYS A 160 4.31 -4.42 8.65
N VAL A 161 4.48 -5.13 9.76
CA VAL A 161 5.77 -5.21 10.46
C VAL A 161 6.81 -5.90 9.56
N TYR A 162 6.43 -7.06 8.98
CA TYR A 162 7.36 -7.79 8.12
C TYR A 162 7.75 -6.98 6.89
N VAL A 163 6.76 -6.38 6.21
CA VAL A 163 7.06 -5.62 4.98
C VAL A 163 7.92 -4.40 5.28
N CYS A 164 7.71 -3.76 6.44
CA CYS A 164 8.51 -2.60 6.84
C CYS A 164 9.95 -2.99 7.18
N ASN A 165 10.12 -4.12 7.88
CA ASN A 165 11.42 -4.48 8.46
C ASN A 165 12.26 -5.35 7.50
N GLU A 166 11.63 -6.38 6.90
CA GLU A 166 12.38 -7.38 6.15
C GLU A 166 12.41 -7.11 4.63
N ILE A 167 11.44 -6.32 4.11
CA ILE A 167 11.40 -6.03 2.67
C ILE A 167 11.88 -4.61 2.39
N GLN A 168 11.42 -3.64 3.19
CA GLN A 168 11.79 -2.23 3.00
C GLN A 168 13.06 -1.84 3.80
N ASP A 169 13.42 -2.63 4.80
CA ASP A 169 14.58 -2.41 5.68
C ASP A 169 14.54 -1.02 6.35
N VAL A 170 13.33 -0.61 6.78
CA VAL A 170 13.11 0.73 7.38
C VAL A 170 12.92 0.66 8.89
N HIS A 171 12.33 -0.42 9.40
CA HIS A 171 12.16 -0.70 10.84
C HIS A 171 11.37 0.39 11.59
N ALA A 172 10.38 0.99 10.93
CA ALA A 172 9.53 2.01 11.56
C ALA A 172 8.35 1.42 12.33
N LEU A 173 8.03 0.13 12.08
CA LEU A 173 6.89 -0.56 12.71
C LEU A 173 7.37 -1.83 13.39
N GLU A 174 6.85 -2.09 14.59
CA GLU A 174 7.16 -3.34 15.29
C GLU A 174 5.96 -3.82 16.11
N ASN A 175 6.07 -5.05 16.64
CA ASN A 175 5.14 -5.56 17.64
C ASN A 175 5.70 -5.19 19.02
N SER A 176 5.00 -4.32 19.71
CA SER A 176 5.36 -3.87 21.07
C SER A 176 4.42 -4.52 22.08
N GLU A 177 4.86 -4.60 23.32
CA GLU A 177 4.13 -5.19 24.43
C GLU A 177 3.89 -6.69 24.23
N ARG A 178 2.96 -7.28 24.97
CA ARG A 178 2.66 -8.71 24.84
C ARG A 178 1.27 -9.03 25.37
N GLY A 179 0.78 -10.19 24.95
CA GLY A 179 -0.56 -10.67 25.35
C GLY A 179 -1.65 -9.76 24.83
N PHE A 180 -2.58 -9.42 25.68
CA PHE A 180 -3.73 -8.58 25.32
C PHE A 180 -3.30 -7.15 24.99
N ASP A 181 -2.20 -6.69 25.57
CA ASP A 181 -1.70 -5.33 25.37
C ASP A 181 -0.89 -5.19 24.07
N THR A 182 -0.62 -6.28 23.35
CA THR A 182 0.16 -6.23 22.10
C THR A 182 -0.38 -5.17 21.16
N PHE A 183 0.52 -4.32 20.70
CA PHE A 183 0.20 -3.28 19.75
C PHE A 183 1.20 -3.27 18.59
N VAL A 184 0.76 -2.84 17.43
CA VAL A 184 1.57 -2.78 16.20
C VAL A 184 1.73 -1.31 15.80
N GLY A 185 2.95 -0.81 15.85
CA GLY A 185 3.23 0.60 15.53
C GLY A 185 4.68 0.96 15.86
N PRO A 186 4.98 2.25 15.91
CA PRO A 186 6.32 2.69 16.27
C PRO A 186 6.69 2.36 17.72
N THR A 187 7.97 2.12 17.94
CA THR A 187 8.54 1.84 19.28
C THR A 187 8.22 2.99 20.26
N PHE A 188 7.87 2.63 21.49
CA PHE A 188 7.54 3.57 22.56
C PHE A 188 6.36 4.49 22.25
N HIS A 189 5.46 4.05 21.35
CA HIS A 189 4.25 4.81 20.95
C HIS A 189 4.59 6.20 20.40
N ARG A 190 5.77 6.36 19.78
CA ARG A 190 6.16 7.62 19.14
C ARG A 190 5.24 7.89 17.93
N PRO A 191 4.97 9.18 17.62
CA PRO A 191 4.30 9.51 16.37
C PRO A 191 5.08 8.94 15.17
N LEU A 192 4.38 8.43 14.17
CA LEU A 192 5.01 7.80 12.99
C LEU A 192 5.95 8.77 12.26
N ASP A 193 5.61 10.06 12.21
CA ASP A 193 6.45 11.05 11.52
C ASP A 193 7.76 11.37 12.27
N GLU A 194 7.84 10.93 13.54
CA GLU A 194 9.08 11.09 14.33
C GLU A 194 9.99 9.86 14.25
N THR A 195 9.65 8.91 13.35
CA THR A 195 10.42 7.68 13.19
C THR A 195 11.18 7.68 11.87
N GLU A 196 11.84 6.58 11.60
CA GLU A 196 12.58 6.38 10.36
C GLU A 196 11.66 6.12 9.15
N CYS A 197 10.34 6.18 9.32
CA CYS A 197 9.37 5.92 8.26
C CYS A 197 9.66 6.76 7.00
N VAL A 198 9.81 6.10 5.87
CA VAL A 198 10.06 6.72 4.56
C VAL A 198 8.79 6.91 3.73
N LYS A 199 7.65 6.73 4.36
CA LYS A 199 6.32 7.02 3.78
C LYS A 199 6.00 6.23 2.51
N CYS A 200 6.63 5.06 2.33
CA CYS A 200 6.51 4.24 1.11
C CYS A 200 5.12 3.62 0.90
N GLY A 201 4.29 3.51 1.95
CA GLY A 201 2.92 2.98 1.84
C GLY A 201 2.79 1.47 1.78
N GLN A 202 3.90 0.72 1.84
CA GLN A 202 3.83 -0.74 1.74
C GLN A 202 3.03 -1.36 2.89
N CYS A 203 3.07 -0.76 4.07
CA CYS A 203 2.28 -1.24 5.21
C CYS A 203 0.77 -1.10 4.97
N SER A 204 0.32 0.00 4.32
CA SER A 204 -1.12 0.19 4.03
C SER A 204 -1.59 -0.76 2.93
N SER A 205 -0.76 -1.01 1.91
CA SER A 205 -1.13 -1.91 0.81
C SER A 205 -1.28 -3.37 1.27
N HIS A 206 -0.57 -3.76 2.34
CA HIS A 206 -0.64 -5.13 2.88
C HIS A 206 -1.60 -5.26 4.06
N CYS A 207 -2.20 -4.16 4.53
CA CYS A 207 -3.12 -4.21 5.68
C CYS A 207 -4.47 -4.79 5.27
N PRO A 208 -4.90 -5.93 5.85
CA PRO A 208 -6.17 -6.56 5.44
C PRO A 208 -7.41 -5.83 5.97
N VAL A 209 -7.22 -4.85 6.85
CA VAL A 209 -8.30 -4.11 7.53
C VAL A 209 -8.00 -2.61 7.51
N ALA A 210 -8.77 -1.81 8.27
CA ALA A 210 -8.61 -0.35 8.36
C ALA A 210 -7.59 0.11 9.42
N ALA A 211 -6.60 -0.74 9.77
CA ALA A 211 -5.61 -0.37 10.78
C ALA A 211 -4.52 0.54 10.22
N ILE A 212 -4.22 0.41 8.94
CA ILE A 212 -3.25 1.28 8.25
C ILE A 212 -3.84 1.64 6.88
N TYR A 213 -3.93 2.93 6.62
CA TYR A 213 -4.48 3.43 5.35
C TYR A 213 -3.84 4.76 4.98
N GLU A 214 -4.06 5.20 3.76
CA GLU A 214 -3.52 6.44 3.23
C GLU A 214 -4.19 7.64 3.93
N ALA A 215 -3.39 8.64 4.30
CA ALA A 215 -3.92 9.89 4.87
C ALA A 215 -4.84 10.57 3.84
N ASP A 216 -5.99 11.05 4.29
CA ASP A 216 -7.02 11.62 3.41
C ASP A 216 -6.99 13.14 3.47
N ASP A 217 -6.76 13.78 2.32
CA ASP A 217 -6.75 15.23 2.17
C ASP A 217 -7.91 15.71 1.27
N SER A 218 -8.92 14.88 1.04
CA SER A 218 -10.01 15.21 0.10
C SER A 218 -10.81 16.45 0.51
N ASP A 219 -10.91 16.74 1.81
CA ASP A 219 -11.61 17.96 2.29
C ASP A 219 -11.00 19.24 1.69
N ALA A 220 -9.67 19.29 1.56
CA ALA A 220 -9.00 20.45 0.96
C ALA A 220 -9.36 20.59 -0.53
N LEU A 221 -9.54 19.47 -1.23
CA LEU A 221 -9.99 19.50 -2.62
C LEU A 221 -11.43 19.96 -2.73
N TRP A 222 -12.34 19.43 -1.88
CA TRP A 222 -13.74 19.85 -1.90
C TRP A 222 -13.86 21.35 -1.60
N ALA A 223 -13.12 21.86 -0.62
CA ALA A 223 -13.10 23.30 -0.32
C ALA A 223 -12.60 24.13 -1.50
N ALA A 224 -11.61 23.61 -2.26
CA ALA A 224 -11.07 24.31 -3.43
C ALA A 224 -12.07 24.29 -4.60
N LEU A 225 -12.80 23.18 -4.78
CA LEU A 225 -13.83 23.04 -5.82
C LEU A 225 -14.99 24.03 -5.60
N ASP A 226 -15.36 24.28 -4.33
CA ASP A 226 -16.42 25.21 -4.00
C ASP A 226 -15.97 26.68 -4.12
N ASN A 227 -14.66 26.93 -4.16
CA ASN A 227 -14.12 28.29 -4.19
C ASN A 227 -13.95 28.79 -5.63
N LYS A 228 -14.88 29.62 -6.09
CA LYS A 228 -14.91 30.13 -7.46
C LYS A 228 -13.73 31.06 -7.82
N ASP A 229 -12.99 31.56 -6.81
CA ASP A 229 -11.81 32.39 -7.05
C ASP A 229 -10.55 31.56 -7.35
N MET A 230 -10.62 30.25 -7.19
CA MET A 230 -9.48 29.35 -7.43
C MET A 230 -9.52 28.79 -8.85
N VAL A 231 -8.35 28.60 -9.41
CA VAL A 231 -8.14 27.92 -10.69
C VAL A 231 -7.64 26.50 -10.37
N LEU A 232 -8.46 25.50 -10.62
CA LEU A 232 -8.12 24.12 -10.32
C LEU A 232 -7.35 23.48 -11.48
N VAL A 233 -6.19 23.00 -11.16
CA VAL A 233 -5.28 22.36 -12.13
C VAL A 233 -4.96 20.96 -11.63
N ALA A 234 -5.10 19.95 -12.46
CA ALA A 234 -4.68 18.59 -12.15
C ALA A 234 -3.42 18.21 -12.91
N GLN A 235 -2.53 17.43 -12.29
CA GLN A 235 -1.51 16.68 -13.01
C GLN A 235 -1.66 15.21 -12.65
N GLU A 236 -1.53 14.33 -13.63
CA GLU A 236 -1.77 12.90 -13.43
C GLU A 236 -0.54 12.06 -13.77
N ALA A 237 -0.37 10.95 -13.04
CA ALA A 237 0.73 10.03 -13.26
C ALA A 237 0.35 8.96 -14.29
N PRO A 238 1.32 8.52 -15.12
CA PRO A 238 1.04 7.48 -16.13
C PRO A 238 0.43 6.20 -15.58
N ALA A 239 0.80 5.79 -14.35
CA ALA A 239 0.28 4.57 -13.75
C ALA A 239 -1.23 4.66 -13.46
N VAL A 240 -1.74 5.85 -13.10
CA VAL A 240 -3.17 6.01 -12.79
C VAL A 240 -4.02 5.75 -14.03
N ARG A 241 -3.57 6.19 -15.21
CA ARG A 241 -4.35 6.05 -16.45
C ARG A 241 -4.52 4.59 -16.91
N VAL A 242 -3.69 3.67 -16.39
CA VAL A 242 -3.78 2.24 -16.75
C VAL A 242 -4.36 1.39 -15.60
N ALA A 243 -4.52 1.97 -14.42
CA ALA A 243 -5.13 1.28 -13.27
C ALA A 243 -6.58 1.69 -13.03
N LEU A 244 -6.91 2.97 -13.23
CA LEU A 244 -8.24 3.51 -12.92
C LEU A 244 -9.39 2.74 -13.58
N GLY A 245 -9.17 2.21 -14.79
CA GLY A 245 -10.20 1.45 -15.52
C GLY A 245 -10.70 0.22 -14.76
N GLU A 246 -9.85 -0.38 -13.94
CA GLU A 246 -10.18 -1.58 -13.17
C GLU A 246 -11.29 -1.32 -12.16
N GLU A 247 -11.31 -0.11 -11.56
CA GLU A 247 -12.36 0.31 -10.62
C GLU A 247 -13.74 0.41 -11.27
N PHE A 248 -13.76 0.52 -12.60
CA PHE A 248 -15.00 0.56 -13.39
C PHE A 248 -15.23 -0.73 -14.19
N GLY A 249 -14.62 -1.83 -13.76
CA GLY A 249 -14.81 -3.15 -14.36
C GLY A 249 -14.16 -3.35 -15.73
N MET A 250 -13.23 -2.49 -16.12
CA MET A 250 -12.50 -2.66 -17.38
C MET A 250 -11.35 -3.66 -17.19
N ARG A 251 -10.88 -4.24 -18.29
CA ARG A 251 -9.76 -5.19 -18.24
C ARG A 251 -8.50 -4.52 -17.63
N PRO A 252 -7.77 -5.23 -16.77
CA PRO A 252 -6.52 -4.70 -16.22
C PRO A 252 -5.60 -4.16 -17.31
N GLY A 253 -4.99 -2.99 -17.02
CA GLY A 253 -4.08 -2.33 -17.96
C GLY A 253 -4.76 -1.54 -19.07
N THR A 254 -6.09 -1.42 -19.06
CA THR A 254 -6.80 -0.61 -20.06
C THR A 254 -6.41 0.87 -19.90
N ASN A 255 -5.86 1.48 -20.96
CA ASN A 255 -5.49 2.90 -20.91
C ASN A 255 -6.74 3.79 -21.02
N VAL A 256 -7.10 4.44 -19.92
CA VAL A 256 -8.28 5.31 -19.83
C VAL A 256 -7.93 6.80 -19.81
N LYS A 257 -6.75 7.21 -20.32
CA LYS A 257 -6.28 8.60 -20.27
C LYS A 257 -7.36 9.61 -20.67
N GLY A 258 -7.98 9.42 -21.85
CA GLY A 258 -9.02 10.35 -22.36
C GLY A 258 -10.24 10.43 -21.43
N LYS A 259 -10.72 9.27 -20.97
CA LYS A 259 -11.86 9.19 -20.04
C LYS A 259 -11.53 9.88 -18.71
N MET A 260 -10.33 9.63 -18.18
CA MET A 260 -9.87 10.25 -16.94
C MET A 260 -9.81 11.77 -17.07
N TYR A 261 -9.28 12.28 -18.18
CA TYR A 261 -9.22 13.73 -18.43
C TYR A 261 -10.61 14.35 -18.48
N THR A 262 -11.56 13.66 -19.14
CA THR A 262 -12.96 14.11 -19.18
C THR A 262 -13.54 14.12 -17.77
N ALA A 263 -13.36 13.03 -17.01
CA ALA A 263 -13.88 12.95 -15.64
C ALA A 263 -13.32 14.08 -14.76
N LEU A 264 -12.02 14.36 -14.84
CA LEU A 264 -11.42 15.46 -14.07
C LEU A 264 -12.05 16.80 -14.45
N ARG A 265 -12.32 17.05 -15.74
CA ARG A 265 -12.98 18.27 -16.18
C ARG A 265 -14.42 18.35 -15.66
N GLU A 266 -15.15 17.24 -15.68
CA GLU A 266 -16.52 17.16 -15.14
C GLU A 266 -16.54 17.44 -13.62
N LEU A 267 -15.47 17.03 -12.90
CA LEU A 267 -15.32 17.31 -11.48
C LEU A 267 -15.02 18.80 -11.21
N GLY A 268 -14.66 19.58 -12.23
CA GLY A 268 -14.44 21.02 -12.07
C GLY A 268 -13.01 21.50 -12.32
N PHE A 269 -12.10 20.62 -12.72
CA PHE A 269 -10.74 21.03 -13.06
C PHE A 269 -10.71 21.77 -14.38
N GLN A 270 -10.28 23.02 -14.38
CA GLN A 270 -10.17 23.80 -15.60
C GLN A 270 -9.03 23.32 -16.50
N TYR A 271 -7.96 22.80 -15.91
CA TYR A 271 -6.78 22.35 -16.65
C TYR A 271 -6.29 21.00 -16.13
N VAL A 272 -5.90 20.14 -17.06
CA VAL A 272 -5.38 18.80 -16.73
C VAL A 272 -4.08 18.60 -17.50
N PHE A 273 -2.98 18.34 -16.81
CA PHE A 273 -1.64 18.15 -17.38
C PHE A 273 -1.13 16.73 -17.17
N ASP A 274 -0.30 16.29 -18.11
CA ASP A 274 0.35 15.00 -18.08
C ASP A 274 1.74 15.16 -17.40
N THR A 275 2.00 14.37 -16.37
CA THR A 275 3.30 14.39 -15.68
C THR A 275 4.44 13.95 -16.63
N ASN A 276 4.14 13.27 -17.75
CA ASN A 276 5.15 12.95 -18.75
C ASN A 276 5.85 14.20 -19.28
N PHE A 277 5.15 15.34 -19.37
CA PHE A 277 5.80 16.60 -19.73
C PHE A 277 6.94 16.94 -18.75
N GLY A 278 6.67 16.75 -17.46
CA GLY A 278 7.72 16.95 -16.43
C GLY A 278 8.83 15.92 -16.53
N ALA A 279 8.49 14.69 -16.95
CA ALA A 279 9.51 13.65 -17.16
C ALA A 279 10.44 14.02 -18.32
N ASP A 280 9.91 14.58 -19.41
CA ASP A 280 10.73 15.05 -20.53
C ASP A 280 11.72 16.13 -20.06
N LEU A 281 11.25 17.08 -19.24
CA LEU A 281 12.10 18.11 -18.66
C LEU A 281 13.17 17.52 -17.74
N THR A 282 12.77 16.57 -16.88
CA THR A 282 13.69 15.91 -15.96
C THR A 282 14.80 15.18 -16.75
N ILE A 283 14.43 14.47 -17.84
CA ILE A 283 15.40 13.77 -18.69
C ILE A 283 16.40 14.77 -19.29
N MET A 284 15.94 15.92 -19.76
CA MET A 284 16.83 16.94 -20.33
C MET A 284 17.83 17.45 -19.30
N GLU A 285 17.37 17.73 -18.08
CA GLU A 285 18.22 18.22 -16.99
C GLU A 285 19.20 17.12 -16.51
N GLU A 286 18.68 15.91 -16.25
CA GLU A 286 19.52 14.81 -15.77
C GLU A 286 20.53 14.35 -16.82
N ALA A 287 20.16 14.35 -18.10
CA ALA A 287 21.11 14.01 -19.18
C ALA A 287 22.24 15.06 -19.28
N SER A 288 21.88 16.34 -19.13
CA SER A 288 22.87 17.42 -19.12
C SER A 288 23.81 17.29 -17.92
N GLU A 289 23.24 17.02 -16.74
CA GLU A 289 24.02 16.78 -15.51
C GLU A 289 24.91 15.54 -15.67
N PHE A 290 24.37 14.45 -16.23
CA PHE A 290 25.14 13.23 -16.48
C PHE A 290 26.36 13.52 -17.37
N VAL A 291 26.17 14.22 -18.49
CA VAL A 291 27.30 14.57 -19.42
C VAL A 291 28.31 15.43 -18.67
N HIS A 292 27.88 16.41 -17.89
CA HIS A 292 28.77 17.26 -17.11
C HIS A 292 29.61 16.44 -16.12
N ILE A 293 28.92 15.57 -15.34
CA ILE A 293 29.58 14.70 -14.34
C ILE A 293 30.58 13.77 -15.07
N PHE A 294 30.14 13.13 -16.16
CA PHE A 294 30.98 12.18 -16.90
C PHE A 294 32.28 12.82 -17.40
N THR A 295 32.20 14.08 -17.82
CA THR A 295 33.37 14.77 -18.43
C THR A 295 34.20 15.55 -17.42
N GLN A 296 33.61 16.06 -16.33
CA GLN A 296 34.26 17.00 -15.42
C GLN A 296 34.40 16.50 -13.97
N GLN A 297 33.55 15.58 -13.53
CA GLN A 297 33.46 15.16 -12.12
C GLN A 297 33.21 13.65 -11.99
N PRO A 298 34.05 12.80 -12.63
CA PRO A 298 33.75 11.35 -12.66
C PRO A 298 33.73 10.70 -11.27
N GLU A 299 34.29 11.32 -10.27
CA GLU A 299 34.23 10.85 -8.88
C GLU A 299 32.80 10.90 -8.28
N ARG A 300 31.90 11.65 -8.90
CA ARG A 300 30.49 11.72 -8.47
C ARG A 300 29.65 10.51 -8.93
N PHE A 301 30.21 9.59 -9.72
CA PHE A 301 29.45 8.38 -10.07
C PHE A 301 29.43 7.39 -8.92
N PRO A 302 28.33 6.61 -8.80
CA PRO A 302 27.14 6.59 -9.67
C PRO A 302 26.24 7.81 -9.48
N LEU A 303 25.60 8.28 -10.56
CA LEU A 303 24.59 9.35 -10.45
C LEU A 303 23.26 8.72 -10.02
N ILE A 304 22.73 9.15 -8.88
CA ILE A 304 21.52 8.60 -8.28
C ILE A 304 20.35 9.56 -8.53
N THR A 305 19.31 9.08 -9.20
CA THR A 305 18.15 9.91 -9.51
C THR A 305 17.25 10.08 -8.27
N THR A 306 16.57 11.23 -8.18
CA THR A 306 15.85 11.67 -6.98
C THR A 306 14.34 11.81 -7.19
N CYS A 307 13.78 11.13 -8.20
CA CYS A 307 12.35 11.26 -8.50
C CYS A 307 11.41 10.58 -7.48
N CYS A 308 11.93 9.62 -6.71
CA CYS A 308 11.14 8.88 -5.70
C CYS A 308 11.38 9.45 -4.30
N PRO A 309 10.38 10.08 -3.65
CA PRO A 309 10.59 10.68 -2.32
C PRO A 309 10.95 9.67 -1.23
N SER A 310 10.37 8.45 -1.26
CA SER A 310 10.75 7.40 -0.28
C SER A 310 12.21 7.00 -0.43
N TRP A 311 12.70 6.93 -1.67
CA TRP A 311 14.09 6.58 -1.96
C TRP A 311 15.04 7.66 -1.42
N VAL A 312 14.71 8.92 -1.67
CA VAL A 312 15.51 10.05 -1.17
C VAL A 312 15.51 10.05 0.37
N ASP A 313 14.31 9.94 0.99
CA ASP A 313 14.18 9.91 2.44
C ASP A 313 14.95 8.72 3.05
N TYR A 314 14.94 7.56 2.37
CA TYR A 314 15.68 6.37 2.79
C TYR A 314 17.19 6.64 2.77
N LEU A 315 17.68 7.20 1.66
CA LEU A 315 19.12 7.49 1.56
C LEU A 315 19.56 8.55 2.56
N GLU A 316 18.76 9.60 2.76
CA GLU A 316 19.07 10.65 3.74
C GLU A 316 19.17 10.08 5.17
N LYS A 317 18.32 9.13 5.52
CA LYS A 317 18.27 8.54 6.87
C LYS A 317 19.32 7.45 7.09
N PHE A 318 19.54 6.59 6.11
CA PHE A 318 20.33 5.37 6.30
C PHE A 318 21.67 5.37 5.54
N HIS A 319 21.77 6.20 4.49
CA HIS A 319 22.95 6.21 3.60
C HIS A 319 23.33 7.64 3.21
N SER A 320 23.47 8.51 4.19
CA SER A 320 23.79 9.93 3.96
C SER A 320 25.11 10.15 3.22
N ASP A 321 26.01 9.16 3.25
CA ASP A 321 27.27 9.16 2.50
C ASP A 321 27.04 9.17 0.99
N LEU A 322 25.84 8.75 0.52
CA LEU A 322 25.50 8.71 -0.92
C LEU A 322 24.90 10.03 -1.43
N ILE A 323 24.62 11.00 -0.55
CA ILE A 323 24.01 12.28 -0.93
C ILE A 323 24.84 13.02 -2.01
N PRO A 324 26.19 13.03 -1.96
CA PRO A 324 26.97 13.69 -3.02
C PRO A 324 26.73 13.13 -4.42
N HIS A 325 26.18 11.93 -4.52
CA HIS A 325 25.88 11.26 -5.80
C HIS A 325 24.49 11.57 -6.34
N PHE A 326 23.66 12.34 -5.58
CA PHE A 326 22.28 12.64 -5.98
C PHE A 326 22.27 13.59 -7.18
N SER A 327 21.32 13.35 -8.09
CA SER A 327 20.97 14.30 -9.14
C SER A 327 20.40 15.57 -8.47
N SER A 328 20.77 16.72 -8.98
CA SER A 328 20.25 18.01 -8.55
C SER A 328 18.85 18.30 -9.13
N SER A 329 18.39 17.47 -10.06
CA SER A 329 17.13 17.69 -10.78
C SER A 329 15.91 17.43 -9.91
N LYS A 330 14.89 18.27 -10.08
CA LYS A 330 13.57 18.04 -9.47
C LYS A 330 12.91 16.82 -10.12
N SER A 331 12.07 16.12 -9.36
CA SER A 331 11.27 15.03 -9.90
C SER A 331 10.31 15.53 -11.00
N PRO A 332 9.88 14.68 -11.94
CA PRO A 332 8.84 15.05 -12.92
C PRO A 332 7.63 15.72 -12.32
N HIS A 333 7.19 15.20 -11.18
CA HIS A 333 6.06 15.73 -10.42
C HIS A 333 6.30 17.19 -10.00
N GLN A 334 7.47 17.48 -9.44
CA GLN A 334 7.86 18.82 -9.00
C GLN A 334 8.13 19.76 -10.20
N MET A 335 8.66 19.21 -11.30
CA MET A 335 8.90 19.98 -12.54
C MET A 335 7.58 20.57 -13.06
N VAL A 336 6.53 19.72 -13.20
CA VAL A 336 5.21 20.19 -13.63
C VAL A 336 4.68 21.25 -12.65
N GLY A 337 4.77 20.96 -11.34
CA GLY A 337 4.29 21.89 -10.31
C GLY A 337 4.96 23.24 -10.40
N THR A 338 6.28 23.26 -10.59
CA THR A 338 7.05 24.49 -10.72
C THR A 338 6.62 25.25 -11.98
N ILE A 339 6.60 24.58 -13.14
CA ILE A 339 6.25 25.22 -14.42
C ILE A 339 4.82 25.79 -14.37
N VAL A 340 3.86 25.07 -13.79
CA VAL A 340 2.48 25.53 -13.67
C VAL A 340 2.40 26.80 -12.82
N LYS A 341 3.13 26.84 -11.71
CA LYS A 341 3.08 27.96 -10.76
C LYS A 341 3.96 29.15 -11.17
N THR A 342 4.80 29.00 -12.20
CA THR A 342 5.70 30.08 -12.68
C THR A 342 5.37 30.43 -14.13
N TYR A 343 6.02 29.79 -15.07
CA TYR A 343 5.93 30.09 -16.50
C TYR A 343 4.49 30.05 -17.03
N TRP A 344 3.75 28.96 -16.73
CA TRP A 344 2.38 28.82 -17.22
C TRP A 344 1.44 29.85 -16.59
N ALA A 345 1.56 30.09 -15.29
CA ALA A 345 0.76 31.09 -14.58
C ALA A 345 0.98 32.50 -15.21
N GLU A 346 2.25 32.85 -15.45
CA GLU A 346 2.61 34.13 -16.11
C GLU A 346 2.01 34.21 -17.51
N LYS A 347 2.18 33.17 -18.31
CA LYS A 347 1.68 33.12 -19.69
C LYS A 347 0.16 33.24 -19.76
N MET A 348 -0.55 32.64 -18.80
CA MET A 348 -2.01 32.70 -18.71
C MET A 348 -2.52 33.94 -17.97
N LYS A 349 -1.62 34.74 -17.39
CA LYS A 349 -1.92 35.92 -16.58
C LYS A 349 -2.80 35.57 -15.37
N ILE A 350 -2.49 34.42 -14.72
CA ILE A 350 -3.17 33.95 -13.52
C ILE A 350 -2.24 34.13 -12.32
N ASP A 351 -2.75 34.74 -11.25
CA ASP A 351 -1.99 34.83 -10.00
C ASP A 351 -1.67 33.42 -9.49
N PRO A 352 -0.38 33.04 -9.33
CA PRO A 352 -0.02 31.71 -8.82
C PRO A 352 -0.69 31.33 -7.50
N LYS A 353 -1.06 32.32 -6.67
CA LYS A 353 -1.75 32.09 -5.40
C LYS A 353 -3.18 31.59 -5.60
N LYS A 354 -3.78 31.87 -6.74
CA LYS A 354 -5.13 31.43 -7.10
C LYS A 354 -5.15 30.03 -7.73
N ILE A 355 -3.99 29.46 -8.05
CA ILE A 355 -3.92 28.13 -8.65
C ILE A 355 -3.90 27.07 -7.53
N PHE A 356 -4.88 26.19 -7.54
CA PHE A 356 -4.88 25.00 -6.67
C PHE A 356 -4.48 23.80 -7.54
N LEU A 357 -3.25 23.34 -7.33
CA LEU A 357 -2.69 22.25 -8.16
C LEU A 357 -2.82 20.92 -7.41
N VAL A 358 -3.53 20.00 -8.04
CA VAL A 358 -3.77 18.65 -7.51
C VAL A 358 -2.93 17.65 -8.29
N SER A 359 -2.22 16.79 -7.59
CA SER A 359 -1.43 15.72 -8.18
C SER A 359 -2.13 14.37 -7.94
N VAL A 360 -2.55 13.74 -9.03
CA VAL A 360 -3.21 12.43 -8.99
C VAL A 360 -2.11 11.37 -9.17
N MET A 361 -1.66 10.81 -8.03
CA MET A 361 -0.45 9.97 -7.98
C MET A 361 -0.71 8.67 -7.21
N PRO A 362 -0.24 7.51 -7.68
CA PRO A 362 -0.38 6.24 -6.95
C PRO A 362 0.80 6.04 -6.01
N CYS A 363 1.09 7.02 -5.16
CA CYS A 363 2.31 7.01 -4.33
C CYS A 363 2.13 7.87 -3.09
N THR A 364 2.07 7.24 -1.94
CA THR A 364 1.88 7.94 -0.65
C THR A 364 3.04 8.90 -0.35
N ALA A 365 4.27 8.51 -0.68
CA ALA A 365 5.47 9.34 -0.42
C ALA A 365 5.46 10.65 -1.20
N LYS A 366 4.73 10.75 -2.31
CA LYS A 366 4.64 11.99 -3.08
C LYS A 366 4.04 13.15 -2.25
N LYS A 367 3.32 12.86 -1.21
CA LYS A 367 2.89 13.87 -0.22
C LYS A 367 4.07 14.53 0.53
N UNK A 368 4.96 13.78 0.70
CA UNK A 368 6.14 14.28 1.36
C UNK A 368 6.87 15.23 0.48
N UNK A 369 6.76 15.12 -0.88
CA UNK A 369 7.36 15.99 -1.80
C UNK A 369 6.74 17.33 -1.85
N UNK A 370 5.80 17.38 -1.31
CA UNK A 370 5.06 18.55 -1.12
C UNK A 370 5.41 19.32 0.12
N UNK A 371 5.89 18.60 0.86
CA UNK A 371 6.30 19.11 2.09
C UNK A 371 7.74 19.50 2.15
N TRP A 372 8.37 19.21 1.29
CA TRP A 372 9.81 19.56 1.21
C TRP A 372 9.94 21.07 1.06
N LYS A 373 10.11 21.74 2.16
CA LYS A 373 10.22 23.21 2.25
C LYS A 373 11.39 23.78 1.43
N ILE A 374 12.43 22.99 1.21
CA ILE A 374 13.65 23.45 0.50
C ILE A 374 13.41 23.60 -1.00
N CYS A 375 12.44 22.88 -1.55
CA CYS A 375 12.17 22.86 -2.98
C CYS A 375 10.98 23.70 -3.41
N MET A 376 10.32 24.38 -2.46
CA MET A 376 9.06 25.07 -2.74
C MET A 376 9.18 26.58 -2.56
N HIS A 377 8.92 27.30 -3.63
CA HIS A 377 8.63 28.73 -3.51
C HIS A 377 7.44 28.90 -2.57
N PRO A 378 7.42 29.91 -1.67
CA PRO A 378 6.31 30.08 -0.70
C PRO A 378 4.91 30.12 -1.32
N ALA A 379 4.80 30.44 -2.62
CA ALA A 379 3.52 30.46 -3.32
C ALA A 379 3.09 29.08 -3.86
N ILE A 380 3.95 28.04 -3.72
CA ILE A 380 3.66 26.71 -4.30
C ILE A 380 3.17 25.78 -3.22
N ARG A 381 1.85 25.60 -3.15
CA ARG A 381 1.25 24.48 -2.40
C ARG A 381 0.73 23.50 -3.44
N MET A 382 1.22 22.28 -3.36
CA MET A 382 0.73 21.17 -4.17
C MET A 382 -0.03 20.21 -3.27
N TRP A 383 -1.21 19.84 -3.71
CA TRP A 383 -2.01 18.83 -3.03
C TRP A 383 -1.84 17.52 -3.78
N ILE A 384 -1.56 16.44 -3.06
CA ILE A 384 -1.37 15.12 -3.64
C ILE A 384 -2.45 14.21 -3.06
N SER A 385 -3.28 13.66 -3.94
CA SER A 385 -4.16 12.57 -3.56
C SER A 385 -3.38 11.26 -3.78
N PRO A 386 -3.01 10.56 -2.74
CA PRO A 386 -2.34 9.25 -2.89
C PRO A 386 -3.37 8.14 -3.06
N SER A 387 -4.60 8.51 -3.32
CA SER A 387 -5.67 7.53 -3.37
C SER A 387 -5.40 6.47 -4.42
N PRO A 388 -5.56 5.21 -4.10
CA PRO A 388 -5.69 4.21 -5.14
C PRO A 388 -6.87 4.58 -6.04
N PRO A 389 -6.97 4.01 -7.23
CA PRO A 389 -8.04 4.37 -8.18
C PRO A 389 -9.45 4.42 -7.57
N ALA A 390 -9.70 3.67 -6.50
CA ALA A 390 -10.99 3.60 -5.83
C ALA A 390 -11.50 4.96 -5.32
N SER A 391 -10.61 5.87 -4.90
CA SER A 391 -11.07 7.16 -4.36
C SER A 391 -11.47 8.15 -5.47
N LEU A 392 -10.86 8.03 -6.64
CA LEU A 392 -11.30 8.79 -7.83
C LEU A 392 -12.66 8.28 -8.33
N ALA A 393 -12.93 6.99 -8.15
CA ALA A 393 -14.21 6.41 -8.52
C ALA A 393 -15.34 6.81 -7.55
N ALA A 394 -14.98 7.19 -6.31
CA ALA A 394 -15.95 7.63 -5.31
C ALA A 394 -16.38 9.10 -5.49
N CYS A 395 -15.62 9.90 -6.23
CA CYS A 395 -16.01 11.25 -6.65
C CYS A 395 -16.82 11.20 -7.92
#